data_c8bb7cc090b06c3bcb191d33aa735068
#
_entry.id   c8bb7cc090b06c3bcb191d33aa735068
#
_cell.length_a   1.000
_cell.length_b   1.000
_cell.length_c   1.000
_cell.angle_alpha   90.00
_cell.angle_beta   90.00
_cell.angle_gamma   90.00
#
_symmetry.space_group_name_H-M   'P 1'
#
loop_
_entity.id
_entity.type
_entity.pdbx_description
1 polymer ?
#
loop_
_entity_poly.entity_id
_entity_poly.type
_entity_poly.pdbx_seq_one_letter_code
_entity_poly.pdbx_strand_id
1 'polypeptide(L)'
;IGSGKSLPVGLPMENCKIKIVDEEGREVEEGQKGEIVIIGPSVSKGYFKNEEKTKEVFYLESTDPGLESGSPKDLAHLRFRAYKTGDLGFIDETGNIRYAGRKDFQIKLNGYRIEIEDIENNLRKVENIRNAVVLPVYKNEKIAYLKAIVELEVENDLGNLKNGIRIKKDLAKLVPEYMVPRNVTI
;
A
#
# COMPACT_ATOMS: atom_id res chain seq x y z
N ILE A 1 -30.76 -10.13 -2.47
CA ILE A 1 -29.59 -9.34 -2.93
C ILE A 1 -28.38 -9.97 -2.31
N GLY A 2 -27.51 -10.53 -3.16
CA GLY A 2 -26.52 -11.52 -2.84
C GLY A 2 -25.41 -11.07 -1.89
N SER A 3 -24.92 -12.06 -1.16
CA SER A 3 -23.71 -12.07 -0.34
C SER A 3 -22.59 -11.25 -0.97
N GLY A 4 -22.00 -10.34 -0.18
CA GLY A 4 -20.96 -9.39 -0.57
C GLY A 4 -19.65 -9.99 -1.11
N LYS A 5 -19.72 -10.67 -2.23
CA LYS A 5 -18.54 -11.05 -2.99
C LYS A 5 -18.07 -9.82 -3.76
N SER A 6 -16.89 -9.32 -3.42
CA SER A 6 -16.19 -8.30 -4.18
C SER A 6 -16.17 -8.69 -5.68
N LEU A 7 -16.42 -7.71 -6.55
CA LEU A 7 -16.29 -7.92 -7.99
C LEU A 7 -14.84 -8.32 -8.32
N PRO A 8 -14.61 -9.21 -9.31
CA PRO A 8 -13.26 -9.51 -9.75
C PRO A 8 -12.64 -8.28 -10.42
N VAL A 9 -11.32 -8.18 -10.33
CA VAL A 9 -10.55 -7.22 -11.15
C VAL A 9 -10.64 -7.59 -12.62
N GLY A 10 -10.74 -8.89 -12.91
CA GLY A 10 -10.86 -9.46 -14.24
C GLY A 10 -9.64 -10.28 -14.65
N LEU A 11 -9.47 -10.44 -15.95
CA LEU A 11 -8.34 -11.14 -16.57
C LEU A 11 -7.24 -10.14 -16.94
N PRO A 12 -5.96 -10.59 -17.02
CA PRO A 12 -4.89 -9.77 -17.56
C PRO A 12 -5.19 -9.25 -18.96
N MET A 13 -4.73 -8.04 -19.27
CA MET A 13 -4.78 -7.53 -20.64
C MET A 13 -3.90 -8.38 -21.57
N GLU A 14 -4.25 -8.40 -22.85
CA GLU A 14 -3.40 -8.99 -23.88
C GLU A 14 -1.99 -8.38 -23.81
N ASN A 15 -0.96 -9.21 -23.92
CA ASN A 15 0.46 -8.86 -23.76
C ASN A 15 0.91 -8.47 -22.33
N CYS A 16 0.05 -8.61 -21.33
CA CYS A 16 0.43 -8.46 -19.92
C CYS A 16 0.31 -9.80 -19.19
N LYS A 17 1.27 -10.10 -18.32
CA LYS A 17 1.19 -11.22 -17.38
C LYS A 17 0.97 -10.67 -15.98
N ILE A 18 0.15 -11.36 -15.21
CA ILE A 18 0.00 -11.12 -13.79
C ILE A 18 0.58 -12.31 -13.04
N LYS A 19 1.37 -12.03 -12.01
CA LYS A 19 1.80 -13.01 -11.02
C LYS A 19 1.26 -12.62 -9.66
N ILE A 20 0.97 -13.60 -8.84
CA ILE A 20 0.72 -13.42 -7.42
C ILE A 20 1.93 -13.98 -6.70
N VAL A 21 2.60 -13.16 -5.89
CA VAL A 21 3.87 -13.56 -5.26
C VAL A 21 3.81 -13.44 -3.73
N ASP A 22 4.56 -14.31 -3.04
CA ASP A 22 4.77 -14.25 -1.59
C ASP A 22 5.74 -13.11 -1.19
N GLU A 23 6.10 -13.03 0.08
CA GLU A 23 7.04 -12.02 0.60
C GLU A 23 8.46 -12.18 0.08
N GLU A 24 8.85 -13.42 -0.28
CA GLU A 24 10.13 -13.75 -0.88
C GLU A 24 10.16 -13.55 -2.41
N GLY A 25 9.02 -13.17 -3.02
CA GLY A 25 8.88 -12.91 -4.46
C GLY A 25 8.64 -14.17 -5.31
N ARG A 26 8.33 -15.32 -4.68
CA ARG A 26 8.01 -16.57 -5.37
C ARG A 26 6.53 -16.59 -5.76
N GLU A 27 6.23 -17.08 -6.96
CA GLU A 27 4.85 -17.24 -7.41
C GLU A 27 4.10 -18.24 -6.52
N VAL A 28 2.92 -17.85 -6.02
CA VAL A 28 2.10 -18.69 -5.15
C VAL A 28 1.14 -19.54 -5.99
N GLU A 29 0.58 -20.59 -5.36
CA GLU A 29 -0.42 -21.45 -6.00
C GLU A 29 -1.75 -20.73 -6.18
N GLU A 30 -2.58 -21.23 -7.12
CA GLU A 30 -3.93 -20.73 -7.37
C GLU A 30 -4.78 -20.74 -6.08
N GLY A 31 -5.51 -19.65 -5.86
CA GLY A 31 -6.30 -19.44 -4.64
C GLY A 31 -5.50 -18.90 -3.45
N GLN A 32 -4.18 -18.93 -3.48
CA GLN A 32 -3.35 -18.37 -2.42
C GLN A 32 -3.19 -16.86 -2.59
N LYS A 33 -3.23 -16.15 -1.45
CA LYS A 33 -3.10 -14.70 -1.38
C LYS A 33 -1.63 -14.30 -1.42
N GLY A 34 -1.31 -13.33 -2.27
CA GLY A 34 0.01 -12.71 -2.36
C GLY A 34 -0.06 -11.31 -2.96
N GLU A 35 1.10 -10.71 -3.22
CA GLU A 35 1.22 -9.41 -3.88
C GLU A 35 0.99 -9.56 -5.39
N ILE A 36 0.16 -8.69 -5.97
CA ILE A 36 -0.09 -8.64 -7.41
C ILE A 36 1.11 -7.97 -8.09
N VAL A 37 1.72 -8.67 -9.03
CA VAL A 37 2.81 -8.15 -9.88
C VAL A 37 2.34 -8.09 -11.32
N ILE A 38 2.50 -6.92 -11.95
CA ILE A 38 2.16 -6.70 -13.38
C ILE A 38 3.44 -6.77 -14.20
N ILE A 39 3.44 -7.58 -15.27
CA ILE A 39 4.59 -7.79 -16.16
C ILE A 39 4.14 -7.51 -17.59
N GLY A 40 4.88 -6.69 -18.31
CA GLY A 40 4.56 -6.45 -19.71
C GLY A 40 5.03 -5.11 -20.26
N PRO A 41 4.78 -4.84 -21.53
CA PRO A 41 5.23 -3.63 -22.21
C PRO A 41 4.54 -2.35 -21.72
N SER A 42 3.37 -2.47 -21.08
CA SER A 42 2.62 -1.34 -20.50
C SER A 42 3.20 -0.83 -19.19
N VAL A 43 4.12 -1.59 -18.56
CA VAL A 43 4.76 -1.20 -17.29
C VAL A 43 5.72 -0.04 -17.53
N SER A 44 5.53 1.05 -16.78
CA SER A 44 6.32 2.27 -16.89
C SER A 44 7.80 2.06 -16.57
N LYS A 45 8.64 3.07 -16.89
CA LYS A 45 10.08 3.01 -16.59
C LYS A 45 10.40 3.18 -15.10
N GLY A 46 9.48 3.71 -14.31
CA GLY A 46 9.65 3.98 -12.89
C GLY A 46 9.00 5.30 -12.47
N TYR A 47 9.29 5.72 -11.26
CA TYR A 47 8.84 6.99 -10.70
C TYR A 47 9.76 8.14 -11.13
N PHE A 48 9.18 9.27 -11.52
CA PHE A 48 9.94 10.45 -11.92
C PHE A 48 10.76 10.99 -10.75
N LYS A 49 12.08 11.15 -10.97
CA LYS A 49 13.05 11.64 -9.97
C LYS A 49 13.03 10.90 -8.62
N ASN A 50 12.61 9.64 -8.61
CA ASN A 50 12.64 8.80 -7.41
C ASN A 50 13.22 7.42 -7.78
N GLU A 51 14.55 7.35 -7.84
CA GLU A 51 15.28 6.12 -8.19
C GLU A 51 15.17 5.06 -7.11
N GLU A 52 15.15 5.46 -5.84
CA GLU A 52 15.06 4.55 -4.71
C GLU A 52 13.76 3.76 -4.77
N LYS A 53 12.63 4.46 -4.83
CA LYS A 53 11.31 3.82 -4.96
C LYS A 53 11.17 3.03 -6.27
N THR A 54 11.82 3.49 -7.33
CA THR A 54 11.82 2.76 -8.62
C THR A 54 12.51 1.41 -8.47
N LYS A 55 13.69 1.36 -7.87
CA LYS A 55 14.45 0.11 -7.67
C LYS A 55 13.74 -0.87 -6.72
N GLU A 56 12.97 -0.36 -5.77
CA GLU A 56 12.20 -1.17 -4.82
C GLU A 56 11.07 -1.98 -5.50
N VAL A 57 10.35 -1.35 -6.44
CA VAL A 57 9.11 -1.92 -6.97
C VAL A 57 9.15 -2.28 -8.47
N PHE A 58 10.14 -1.80 -9.23
CA PHE A 58 10.30 -2.15 -10.65
C PHE A 58 11.54 -3.02 -10.85
N TYR A 59 11.39 -4.09 -11.64
CA TYR A 59 12.48 -4.98 -12.03
C TYR A 59 12.27 -5.53 -13.43
N LEU A 60 13.24 -6.30 -13.92
CA LEU A 60 13.14 -7.00 -15.19
C LEU A 60 12.80 -8.47 -14.92
N GLU A 61 11.73 -8.94 -15.51
CA GLU A 61 11.27 -10.32 -15.46
C GLU A 61 11.50 -11.01 -16.80
N SER A 62 11.96 -12.24 -16.76
CA SER A 62 12.05 -13.07 -17.96
C SER A 62 10.69 -13.60 -18.39
N THR A 63 10.44 -13.63 -19.68
CA THR A 63 9.27 -14.34 -20.25
C THR A 63 9.58 -15.80 -20.54
N ASP A 64 10.85 -16.17 -20.55
CA ASP A 64 11.29 -17.55 -20.73
C ASP A 64 11.53 -18.19 -19.35
N PRO A 65 10.80 -19.31 -19.02
CA PRO A 65 10.96 -20.02 -17.75
C PRO A 65 12.38 -20.56 -17.52
N GLY A 66 13.16 -20.75 -18.58
CA GLY A 66 14.54 -21.23 -18.51
C GLY A 66 15.59 -20.12 -18.32
N LEU A 67 15.20 -18.86 -18.32
CA LEU A 67 16.12 -17.73 -18.24
C LEU A 67 16.24 -17.21 -16.81
N GLU A 68 17.35 -17.52 -16.14
CA GLU A 68 17.60 -17.04 -14.79
C GLU A 68 17.85 -15.53 -14.73
N SER A 69 17.56 -14.94 -13.56
CA SER A 69 17.91 -13.56 -13.27
C SER A 69 19.42 -13.39 -13.33
N GLY A 70 19.91 -12.56 -14.27
CA GLY A 70 21.35 -12.38 -14.49
C GLY A 70 21.88 -12.95 -15.81
N SER A 71 21.05 -13.59 -16.63
CA SER A 71 21.44 -14.08 -17.98
C SER A 71 21.97 -12.97 -18.90
N PRO A 72 22.82 -13.32 -19.91
CA PRO A 72 23.51 -12.36 -20.77
C PRO A 72 22.61 -11.30 -21.41
N LYS A 73 23.18 -10.13 -21.70
CA LYS A 73 22.49 -8.98 -22.32
C LYS A 73 21.83 -9.28 -23.66
N ASP A 74 22.31 -10.28 -24.37
CA ASP A 74 21.79 -10.69 -25.68
C ASP A 74 20.36 -11.25 -25.62
N LEU A 75 19.91 -11.66 -24.43
CA LEU A 75 18.55 -12.15 -24.17
C LEU A 75 17.66 -11.07 -23.53
N ALA A 76 18.09 -9.82 -23.54
CA ALA A 76 17.32 -8.71 -22.95
C ALA A 76 15.96 -8.47 -23.65
N HIS A 77 15.82 -8.89 -24.91
CA HIS A 77 14.56 -8.82 -25.67
C HIS A 77 13.48 -9.80 -25.16
N LEU A 78 13.89 -10.80 -24.36
CA LEU A 78 12.97 -11.75 -23.71
C LEU A 78 12.56 -11.30 -22.29
N ARG A 79 12.89 -10.06 -21.90
CA ARG A 79 12.59 -9.51 -20.58
C ARG A 79 11.61 -8.36 -20.72
N PHE A 80 10.57 -8.43 -19.89
CA PHE A 80 9.65 -7.32 -19.71
C PHE A 80 9.85 -6.66 -18.33
N ARG A 81 9.42 -5.42 -18.23
CA ARG A 81 9.34 -4.76 -16.94
C ARG A 81 8.26 -5.40 -16.10
N ALA A 82 8.58 -5.59 -14.85
CA ALA A 82 7.65 -6.03 -13.81
C ALA A 82 7.49 -4.89 -12.80
N TYR A 83 6.28 -4.78 -12.25
CA TYR A 83 5.90 -3.79 -11.24
C TYR A 83 5.19 -4.47 -10.08
N LYS A 84 5.77 -4.38 -8.88
CA LYS A 84 5.13 -4.74 -7.62
C LYS A 84 4.12 -3.67 -7.27
N THR A 85 2.83 -4.04 -7.26
CA THR A 85 1.76 -3.04 -7.12
C THR A 85 1.52 -2.60 -5.67
N GLY A 86 1.97 -3.40 -4.71
CA GLY A 86 1.59 -3.30 -3.31
C GLY A 86 0.15 -3.73 -3.03
N ASP A 87 -0.62 -4.09 -4.06
CA ASP A 87 -1.95 -4.66 -3.91
C ASP A 87 -1.84 -6.16 -3.64
N LEU A 88 -2.64 -6.66 -2.71
CA LEU A 88 -2.78 -8.08 -2.43
C LEU A 88 -3.97 -8.66 -3.19
N GLY A 89 -3.82 -9.87 -3.68
CA GLY A 89 -4.87 -10.56 -4.41
C GLY A 89 -4.61 -12.06 -4.52
N PHE A 90 -5.48 -12.73 -5.22
CA PHE A 90 -5.35 -14.14 -5.58
C PHE A 90 -6.05 -14.39 -6.92
N ILE A 91 -5.70 -15.49 -7.59
CA ILE A 91 -6.41 -15.96 -8.78
C ILE A 91 -7.45 -16.96 -8.31
N ASP A 92 -8.72 -16.76 -8.69
CA ASP A 92 -9.79 -17.66 -8.33
C ASP A 92 -9.90 -18.87 -9.31
N GLU A 93 -10.69 -19.86 -8.97
CA GLU A 93 -10.93 -21.09 -9.75
C GLU A 93 -11.39 -20.84 -11.20
N THR A 94 -11.80 -19.62 -11.52
CA THR A 94 -12.19 -19.21 -12.88
C THR A 94 -11.10 -18.42 -13.60
N GLY A 95 -9.90 -18.31 -13.00
CA GLY A 95 -8.77 -17.57 -13.53
C GLY A 95 -8.86 -16.06 -13.33
N ASN A 96 -9.89 -15.55 -12.65
CA ASN A 96 -10.03 -14.12 -12.41
C ASN A 96 -9.19 -13.67 -11.22
N ILE A 97 -8.61 -12.48 -11.36
CA ILE A 97 -7.88 -11.80 -10.29
C ILE A 97 -8.90 -11.23 -9.31
N ARG A 98 -8.74 -11.58 -8.03
CA ARG A 98 -9.49 -11.05 -6.90
C ARG A 98 -8.61 -10.14 -6.07
N TYR A 99 -9.09 -8.94 -5.80
CA TYR A 99 -8.43 -7.99 -4.90
C TYR A 99 -8.69 -8.39 -3.45
N ALA A 100 -7.63 -8.38 -2.63
CA ALA A 100 -7.68 -8.80 -1.21
C ALA A 100 -7.09 -7.74 -0.25
N GLY A 101 -6.96 -6.50 -0.70
CA GLY A 101 -6.45 -5.38 0.10
C GLY A 101 -5.09 -4.87 -0.34
N ARG A 102 -4.40 -4.12 0.53
CA ARG A 102 -3.04 -3.61 0.31
C ARG A 102 -2.03 -4.32 1.20
N LYS A 103 -0.80 -4.45 0.71
CA LYS A 103 0.36 -4.91 1.48
C LYS A 103 0.84 -3.81 2.44
N ASP A 104 0.84 -2.58 1.95
CA ASP A 104 1.09 -1.38 2.73
C ASP A 104 -0.20 -0.86 3.39
N PHE A 105 -0.06 -0.02 4.40
CA PHE A 105 -1.17 0.62 5.10
C PHE A 105 -1.82 1.77 4.32
N GLN A 106 -1.65 1.78 2.99
CA GLN A 106 -2.26 2.77 2.13
C GLN A 106 -3.77 2.60 2.09
N ILE A 107 -4.48 3.68 2.27
CA ILE A 107 -5.95 3.69 2.31
C ILE A 107 -6.53 4.70 1.32
N LYS A 108 -7.81 4.53 1.02
CA LYS A 108 -8.60 5.50 0.26
C LYS A 108 -9.70 6.08 1.14
N LEU A 109 -9.56 7.36 1.52
CA LEU A 109 -10.52 8.07 2.36
C LEU A 109 -11.02 9.32 1.62
N ASN A 110 -12.35 9.43 1.44
CA ASN A 110 -13.00 10.55 0.73
C ASN A 110 -12.41 10.85 -0.66
N GLY A 111 -11.94 9.82 -1.38
CA GLY A 111 -11.32 9.97 -2.70
C GLY A 111 -9.80 10.26 -2.67
N TYR A 112 -9.24 10.58 -1.53
CA TYR A 112 -7.81 10.79 -1.34
C TYR A 112 -7.10 9.46 -1.08
N ARG A 113 -5.93 9.29 -1.70
CA ARG A 113 -5.01 8.19 -1.44
C ARG A 113 -4.06 8.63 -0.32
N ILE A 114 -4.10 7.96 0.81
CA ILE A 114 -3.41 8.33 2.04
C ILE A 114 -2.46 7.20 2.44
N GLU A 115 -1.20 7.55 2.63
CA GLU A 115 -0.21 6.70 3.29
C GLU A 115 -0.34 6.90 4.80
N ILE A 116 -0.74 5.88 5.54
CA ILE A 116 -0.89 5.97 7.01
C ILE A 116 0.45 6.30 7.65
N GLU A 117 1.53 5.71 7.16
CA GLU A 117 2.89 5.96 7.65
C GLU A 117 3.31 7.43 7.54
N ASP A 118 2.87 8.16 6.52
CA ASP A 118 3.16 9.59 6.38
C ASP A 118 2.53 10.39 7.54
N ILE A 119 1.32 10.02 7.95
CA ILE A 119 0.66 10.65 9.09
C ILE A 119 1.41 10.33 10.39
N GLU A 120 1.78 9.06 10.60
CA GLU A 120 2.53 8.62 11.78
C GLU A 120 3.89 9.29 11.88
N ASN A 121 4.63 9.38 10.75
CA ASN A 121 5.91 10.06 10.68
C ASN A 121 5.80 11.56 10.99
N ASN A 122 4.72 12.22 10.57
CA ASN A 122 4.50 13.63 10.89
C ASN A 122 3.98 13.82 12.33
N LEU A 123 3.20 12.87 12.87
CA LEU A 123 2.85 12.88 14.31
C LEU A 123 4.09 12.81 15.20
N ARG A 124 5.09 11.96 14.87
CA ARG A 124 6.36 11.85 15.62
C ARG A 124 7.21 13.13 15.58
N LYS A 125 6.93 14.07 14.65
CA LYS A 125 7.58 15.40 14.62
C LYS A 125 6.87 16.43 15.48
N VAL A 126 5.66 16.15 15.93
CA VAL A 126 4.91 17.03 16.85
C VAL A 126 5.54 16.95 18.23
N GLU A 127 5.72 18.11 18.87
CA GLU A 127 6.34 18.24 20.18
C GLU A 127 5.70 17.32 21.23
N ASN A 128 6.54 16.65 22.02
CA ASN A 128 6.17 15.74 23.10
C ASN A 128 5.43 14.47 22.63
N ILE A 129 5.68 13.99 21.40
CA ILE A 129 5.21 12.69 20.93
C ILE A 129 6.40 11.76 20.76
N ARG A 130 6.42 10.67 21.54
CA ARG A 130 7.41 9.59 21.44
C ARG A 130 7.05 8.63 20.31
N ASN A 131 5.78 8.22 20.24
CA ASN A 131 5.31 7.26 19.25
C ASN A 131 3.87 7.55 18.83
N ALA A 132 3.50 7.10 17.64
CA ALA A 132 2.16 7.27 17.12
C ALA A 132 1.78 6.09 16.20
N VAL A 133 0.53 5.67 16.30
CA VAL A 133 -0.10 4.70 15.41
C VAL A 133 -1.41 5.30 14.92
N VAL A 134 -1.68 5.15 13.61
CA VAL A 134 -2.90 5.64 12.98
C VAL A 134 -3.71 4.46 12.43
N LEU A 135 -4.97 4.40 12.80
CA LEU A 135 -5.87 3.32 12.44
C LEU A 135 -7.07 3.84 11.64
N PRO A 136 -7.43 3.20 10.52
CA PRO A 136 -8.69 3.47 9.85
C PRO A 136 -9.86 2.90 10.67
N VAL A 137 -10.89 3.70 10.86
CA VAL A 137 -12.15 3.28 11.51
C VAL A 137 -13.20 3.04 10.45
N TYR A 138 -13.71 1.81 10.40
CA TYR A 138 -14.68 1.37 9.41
C TYR A 138 -16.10 1.56 9.91
N LYS A 139 -17.00 1.94 8.99
CA LYS A 139 -18.46 1.92 9.17
C LYS A 139 -19.08 1.40 7.86
N ASN A 140 -19.88 0.35 7.94
CA ASN A 140 -20.50 -0.29 6.77
C ASN A 140 -19.47 -0.62 5.67
N GLU A 141 -18.38 -1.31 6.07
CA GLU A 141 -17.26 -1.75 5.19
C GLU A 141 -16.47 -0.62 4.51
N LYS A 142 -16.78 0.65 4.80
CA LYS A 142 -16.05 1.83 4.30
C LYS A 142 -15.29 2.51 5.43
N ILE A 143 -14.13 3.06 5.10
CA ILE A 143 -13.38 3.88 6.05
C ILE A 143 -14.17 5.17 6.30
N ALA A 144 -14.59 5.36 7.55
CA ALA A 144 -15.35 6.53 7.97
C ALA A 144 -14.45 7.69 8.39
N TYR A 145 -13.33 7.39 9.08
CA TYR A 145 -12.35 8.36 9.53
C TYR A 145 -11.07 7.68 10.03
N LEU A 146 -10.04 8.48 10.29
CA LEU A 146 -8.81 8.05 10.94
C LEU A 146 -8.84 8.35 12.44
N LYS A 147 -8.27 7.41 13.23
CA LYS A 147 -8.01 7.57 14.66
C LYS A 147 -6.52 7.45 14.90
N ALA A 148 -5.91 8.38 15.62
CA ALA A 148 -4.53 8.25 16.10
C ALA A 148 -4.52 7.83 17.57
N ILE A 149 -3.53 7.01 17.92
CA ILE A 149 -3.14 6.67 19.28
C ILE A 149 -1.71 7.15 19.42
N VAL A 150 -1.41 7.97 20.41
CA VAL A 150 -0.09 8.56 20.61
C VAL A 150 0.43 8.29 22.01
N GLU A 151 1.74 8.07 22.10
CA GLU A 151 2.49 8.01 23.35
C GLU A 151 3.25 9.32 23.52
N LEU A 152 3.09 9.97 24.67
CA LEU A 152 3.84 11.19 24.99
C LEU A 152 5.24 10.85 25.51
N GLU A 153 6.23 11.70 25.21
CA GLU A 153 7.57 11.61 25.81
C GLU A 153 7.54 11.92 27.31
N VAL A 154 6.75 12.94 27.68
CA VAL A 154 6.55 13.37 29.06
C VAL A 154 5.06 13.53 29.32
N GLU A 155 4.56 12.85 30.34
CA GLU A 155 3.17 13.04 30.78
C GLU A 155 2.94 14.49 31.20
N ASN A 156 1.74 14.99 30.95
CA ASN A 156 1.34 16.34 31.33
C ASN A 156 -0.10 16.34 31.87
N ASP A 157 -0.42 17.37 32.67
CA ASP A 157 -1.72 17.50 33.34
C ASP A 157 -2.88 17.96 32.44
N LEU A 158 -2.67 18.08 31.15
CA LEU A 158 -3.68 18.61 30.23
C LEU A 158 -4.87 17.65 29.99
N GLY A 159 -4.68 16.37 30.23
CA GLY A 159 -5.66 15.31 29.94
C GLY A 159 -5.85 15.05 28.43
N ASN A 160 -6.46 13.91 28.13
CA ASN A 160 -6.59 13.40 26.74
C ASN A 160 -7.24 14.39 25.77
N LEU A 161 -8.30 15.09 26.17
CA LEU A 161 -9.05 15.98 25.26
C LEU A 161 -8.21 17.19 24.82
N LYS A 162 -7.57 17.88 25.77
CA LYS A 162 -6.76 19.06 25.47
C LYS A 162 -5.51 18.71 24.69
N ASN A 163 -4.84 17.62 25.03
CA ASN A 163 -3.70 17.09 24.27
C ASN A 163 -4.13 16.71 22.86
N GLY A 164 -5.26 16.02 22.68
CA GLY A 164 -5.77 15.65 21.37
C GLY A 164 -6.05 16.85 20.46
N ILE A 165 -6.63 17.94 21.02
CA ILE A 165 -6.86 19.19 20.27
C ILE A 165 -5.53 19.84 19.86
N ARG A 166 -4.55 19.93 20.79
CA ARG A 166 -3.22 20.49 20.51
C ARG A 166 -2.51 19.72 19.41
N ILE A 167 -2.43 18.39 19.55
CA ILE A 167 -1.74 17.51 18.60
C ILE A 167 -2.37 17.63 17.21
N LYS A 168 -3.69 17.64 17.10
CA LYS A 168 -4.37 17.83 15.80
C LYS A 168 -4.04 19.18 15.15
N LYS A 169 -4.02 20.25 15.95
CA LYS A 169 -3.67 21.59 15.46
C LYS A 169 -2.23 21.66 14.96
N ASP A 170 -1.30 21.00 15.66
CA ASP A 170 0.11 21.01 15.27
C ASP A 170 0.36 20.09 14.07
N LEU A 171 -0.28 18.92 14.00
CA LEU A 171 -0.23 18.04 12.84
C LEU A 171 -0.80 18.71 11.58
N ALA A 172 -1.88 19.50 11.69
CA ALA A 172 -2.48 20.22 10.56
C ALA A 172 -1.55 21.27 9.92
N LYS A 173 -0.43 21.62 10.56
CA LYS A 173 0.62 22.44 9.97
C LYS A 173 1.58 21.64 9.09
N LEU A 174 1.64 20.32 9.27
CA LEU A 174 2.60 19.40 8.65
C LEU A 174 1.99 18.57 7.52
N VAL A 175 0.68 18.33 7.57
CA VAL A 175 -0.04 17.50 6.60
C VAL A 175 -1.32 18.19 6.11
N PRO A 176 -1.83 17.84 4.91
CA PRO A 176 -3.13 18.30 4.44
C PRO A 176 -4.27 17.93 5.40
N GLU A 177 -5.34 18.73 5.41
CA GLU A 177 -6.47 18.57 6.34
C GLU A 177 -7.12 17.17 6.27
N TYR A 178 -7.23 16.59 5.08
CA TYR A 178 -7.80 15.25 4.88
C TYR A 178 -6.97 14.11 5.50
N MET A 179 -5.72 14.37 5.87
CA MET A 179 -4.82 13.42 6.56
C MET A 179 -4.90 13.57 8.09
N VAL A 180 -5.54 14.62 8.62
CA VAL A 180 -5.63 14.85 10.07
C VAL A 180 -6.63 13.86 10.68
N PRO A 181 -6.22 13.01 11.64
CA PRO A 181 -7.12 12.07 12.30
C PRO A 181 -8.28 12.79 13.01
N ARG A 182 -9.49 12.24 12.87
CA ARG A 182 -10.66 12.80 13.54
C ARG A 182 -10.51 12.75 15.07
N ASN A 183 -9.97 11.64 15.59
CA ASN A 183 -9.77 11.42 17.01
C ASN A 183 -8.30 11.13 17.29
N VAL A 184 -7.78 11.73 18.37
CA VAL A 184 -6.47 11.46 18.94
C VAL A 184 -6.67 11.02 20.38
N THR A 185 -6.13 9.85 20.73
CA THR A 185 -6.12 9.27 22.08
C THR A 185 -4.68 9.15 22.55
N ILE A 186 -4.41 9.39 23.84
CA ILE A 186 -3.11 9.25 24.46
C ILE A 186 -3.12 8.00 25.31
#